data_cc678a95a8c1c2b9d3eaf4d1de5d726e
#
_entry.id   cc678a95a8c1c2b9d3eaf4d1de5d726e
#
_cell.length_a   1.000
_cell.length_b   1.000
_cell.length_c   1.000
_cell.angle_alpha   90.00
_cell.angle_beta   90.00
_cell.angle_gamma   90.00
#
_symmetry.space_group_name_H-M   'P 1'
#
loop_
_entity.id
_entity.type
_entity.pdbx_description
1 polymer ?
#
loop_
_entity_poly.entity_id
_entity_poly.type
_entity_poly.pdbx_seq_one_letter_code
_entity_poly.pdbx_strand_id
1 'polypeptide(L)'
;MDNEKYYEVYDWSNFKDASENTKIIAGLIPSDVVSIADVGCGNGLITNELGKKYTIVGIDRSEAALKNVTTDKLQASCDAIPLKDNSYDLVLSSELLEHLDSPTFDKTIQEIKRISKKYILISVPFDESLNKGMIQCPKCELIYHRCYHQRRFSTAYFESIFPEYSLTATKTFGINVRVYNEKIAKIKHKLTPSNTWIPYYWAKRNERKTMCPKCENEFDYPFKFNPISFLLDCLNVVITKKIPFHLIVLLEKK
;
A
#
# COMPACT_ATOMS: atom_id res chain seq x y z
N MET A 1 -6.50 -10.23 7.91
CA MET A 1 -5.44 -10.85 8.74
C MET A 1 -4.55 -9.72 9.20
N ASP A 2 -4.49 -9.47 10.50
CA ASP A 2 -3.82 -8.31 11.06
C ASP A 2 -2.29 -8.51 11.10
N ASN A 3 -1.53 -7.48 10.70
CA ASN A 3 -0.06 -7.45 10.66
C ASN A 3 0.51 -6.46 11.69
N GLU A 4 -0.25 -6.14 12.73
CA GLU A 4 0.10 -5.13 13.73
C GLU A 4 1.52 -5.33 14.28
N LYS A 5 1.82 -6.55 14.72
CA LYS A 5 3.12 -6.90 15.28
C LYS A 5 4.28 -6.71 14.29
N TYR A 6 4.05 -6.95 13.00
CA TYR A 6 5.06 -6.71 11.97
C TYR A 6 5.45 -5.23 11.92
N TYR A 7 4.47 -4.33 11.92
CA TYR A 7 4.72 -2.90 11.83
C TYR A 7 5.32 -2.31 13.11
N GLU A 8 5.09 -2.93 14.28
CA GLU A 8 5.73 -2.52 15.54
C GLU A 8 7.23 -2.87 15.60
N VAL A 9 7.64 -3.98 14.98
CA VAL A 9 9.04 -4.42 14.93
C VAL A 9 9.77 -4.01 13.66
N TYR A 10 9.06 -3.39 12.72
CA TYR A 10 9.59 -3.01 11.42
C TYR A 10 10.66 -1.92 11.56
N ASP A 11 11.77 -2.09 10.84
CA ASP A 11 12.83 -1.08 10.81
C ASP A 11 12.46 0.08 9.86
N TRP A 12 11.79 1.07 10.41
CA TRP A 12 11.36 2.27 9.71
C TRP A 12 12.51 3.14 9.18
N SER A 13 13.76 2.91 9.62
CA SER A 13 14.92 3.67 9.16
C SER A 13 15.31 3.38 7.71
N ASN A 14 14.82 2.28 7.15
CA ASN A 14 15.08 1.86 5.77
C ASN A 14 14.30 2.68 4.74
N PHE A 15 13.22 3.38 5.13
CA PHE A 15 12.49 4.31 4.27
C PHE A 15 13.11 5.70 4.32
N LYS A 16 14.14 5.92 3.51
CA LYS A 16 14.87 7.21 3.49
C LYS A 16 14.49 8.12 2.34
N ASP A 17 13.80 7.64 1.33
CA ASP A 17 13.53 8.42 0.12
C ASP A 17 12.08 8.26 -0.36
N ALA A 18 11.23 9.16 0.15
CA ALA A 18 9.90 9.39 -0.39
C ALA A 18 9.85 10.66 -1.26
N SER A 19 10.99 11.22 -1.66
CA SER A 19 11.09 12.55 -2.26
C SER A 19 10.30 12.67 -3.58
N GLU A 20 10.31 11.66 -4.44
CA GLU A 20 9.53 11.67 -5.68
C GLU A 20 8.03 11.53 -5.39
N ASN A 21 7.64 10.56 -4.56
CA ASN A 21 6.24 10.34 -4.17
C ASN A 21 5.67 11.59 -3.50
N THR A 22 6.41 12.17 -2.55
CA THR A 22 5.99 13.39 -1.83
C THR A 22 5.80 14.57 -2.78
N LYS A 23 6.71 14.78 -3.75
CA LYS A 23 6.58 15.84 -4.75
C LYS A 23 5.34 15.66 -5.62
N ILE A 24 5.05 14.43 -6.01
CA ILE A 24 3.88 14.12 -6.84
C ILE A 24 2.60 14.36 -6.03
N ILE A 25 2.54 13.87 -4.78
CA ILE A 25 1.43 14.11 -3.86
C ILE A 25 1.23 15.61 -3.66
N ALA A 26 2.28 16.35 -3.29
CA ALA A 26 2.22 17.79 -3.07
C ALA A 26 1.72 18.57 -4.30
N GLY A 27 2.11 18.13 -5.50
CA GLY A 27 1.68 18.72 -6.77
C GLY A 27 0.21 18.50 -7.12
N LEU A 28 -0.46 17.55 -6.46
CA LEU A 28 -1.88 17.25 -6.66
C LEU A 28 -2.79 17.87 -5.59
N ILE A 29 -2.23 18.43 -4.52
CA ILE A 29 -3.01 19.08 -3.46
C ILE A 29 -3.59 20.39 -4.00
N PRO A 30 -4.93 20.57 -3.96
CA PRO A 30 -5.58 21.80 -4.37
C PRO A 30 -5.12 23.03 -3.58
N SER A 31 -5.14 24.20 -4.23
CA SER A 31 -4.61 25.44 -3.65
C SER A 31 -5.42 25.99 -2.47
N ASP A 32 -6.66 25.58 -2.33
CA ASP A 32 -7.58 25.94 -1.25
C ASP A 32 -7.45 25.05 0.00
N VAL A 33 -6.59 24.03 -0.04
CA VAL A 33 -6.29 23.17 1.12
C VAL A 33 -5.38 23.88 2.09
N VAL A 34 -5.76 23.90 3.37
CA VAL A 34 -4.99 24.43 4.49
C VAL A 34 -4.66 23.33 5.51
N SER A 35 -5.60 22.39 5.72
CA SER A 35 -5.50 21.33 6.73
C SER A 35 -5.55 19.94 6.10
N ILE A 36 -4.68 19.03 6.58
CA ILE A 36 -4.54 17.66 6.08
C ILE A 36 -4.56 16.67 7.24
N ALA A 37 -5.30 15.56 7.08
CA ALA A 37 -5.17 14.37 7.92
C ALA A 37 -4.50 13.27 7.07
N ASP A 38 -3.34 12.79 7.50
CA ASP A 38 -2.59 11.71 6.82
C ASP A 38 -2.85 10.38 7.56
N VAL A 39 -3.71 9.56 6.97
CA VAL A 39 -4.18 8.28 7.55
C VAL A 39 -3.29 7.14 7.12
N GLY A 40 -2.65 6.47 8.09
CA GLY A 40 -1.60 5.48 7.86
C GLY A 40 -0.27 6.16 7.53
N CYS A 41 0.10 7.19 8.26
CA CYS A 41 1.26 8.04 7.97
C CYS A 41 2.62 7.33 8.16
N GLY A 42 2.64 6.15 8.78
CA GLY A 42 3.87 5.42 9.08
C GLY A 42 4.89 6.26 9.82
N ASN A 43 6.13 6.27 9.36
CA ASN A 43 7.22 7.06 9.96
C ASN A 43 7.20 8.56 9.61
N GLY A 44 6.14 9.04 8.96
CA GLY A 44 5.91 10.45 8.70
C GLY A 44 6.74 11.07 7.58
N LEU A 45 7.35 10.30 6.68
CA LEU A 45 8.17 10.87 5.59
C LEU A 45 7.39 11.88 4.73
N ILE A 46 6.15 11.55 4.36
CA ILE A 46 5.27 12.44 3.59
C ILE A 46 4.69 13.52 4.50
N THR A 47 4.18 13.13 5.66
CA THR A 47 3.58 14.01 6.67
C THR A 47 4.52 15.16 7.06
N ASN A 48 5.76 14.84 7.43
CA ASN A 48 6.75 15.84 7.85
C ASN A 48 7.11 16.83 6.73
N GLU A 49 7.17 16.36 5.49
CA GLU A 49 7.46 17.24 4.35
C GLU A 49 6.28 18.14 4.03
N LEU A 50 5.05 17.61 4.02
CA LEU A 50 3.84 18.41 3.81
C LEU A 50 3.58 19.36 4.97
N GLY A 51 3.97 19.01 6.20
CA GLY A 51 3.86 19.85 7.39
C GLY A 51 4.68 21.16 7.35
N LYS A 52 5.62 21.27 6.40
CA LYS A 52 6.32 22.56 6.14
C LYS A 52 5.39 23.61 5.52
N LYS A 53 4.28 23.21 4.94
CA LYS A 53 3.35 24.09 4.22
C LYS A 53 1.92 24.05 4.74
N TYR A 54 1.48 22.92 5.26
CA TYR A 54 0.10 22.67 5.66
C TYR A 54 0.01 22.39 7.17
N THR A 55 -1.12 22.72 7.79
CA THR A 55 -1.47 22.19 9.10
C THR A 55 -1.81 20.71 8.92
N ILE A 56 -1.00 19.81 9.47
CA ILE A 56 -1.17 18.36 9.21
C ILE A 56 -1.07 17.54 10.49
N VAL A 57 -1.92 16.53 10.59
CA VAL A 57 -1.84 15.48 11.62
C VAL A 57 -1.52 14.15 10.96
N GLY A 58 -0.48 13.47 11.43
CA GLY A 58 -0.18 12.09 11.06
C GLY A 58 -0.92 11.11 11.96
N ILE A 59 -1.63 10.16 11.37
CA ILE A 59 -2.42 9.16 12.10
C ILE A 59 -1.88 7.78 11.75
N ASP A 60 -1.43 7.04 12.76
CA ASP A 60 -0.99 5.66 12.61
C ASP A 60 -1.28 4.87 13.90
N ARG A 61 -1.43 3.55 13.78
CA ARG A 61 -1.62 2.69 14.96
C ARG A 61 -0.30 2.36 15.65
N SER A 62 0.82 2.35 14.89
CA SER A 62 2.14 2.00 15.39
C SER A 62 2.79 3.16 16.15
N GLU A 63 2.99 2.97 17.46
CA GLU A 63 3.74 3.92 18.26
C GLU A 63 5.20 4.04 17.79
N ALA A 64 5.79 2.92 17.36
CA ALA A 64 7.16 2.89 16.86
C ALA A 64 7.32 3.76 15.60
N ALA A 65 6.37 3.71 14.68
CA ALA A 65 6.35 4.55 13.48
C ALA A 65 6.21 6.04 13.84
N LEU A 66 5.27 6.36 14.72
CA LEU A 66 4.96 7.75 15.13
C LEU A 66 6.12 8.46 15.86
N LYS A 67 7.15 7.75 16.33
CA LYS A 67 8.35 8.37 16.92
C LYS A 67 9.08 9.30 15.95
N ASN A 68 8.96 9.04 14.65
CA ASN A 68 9.62 9.82 13.59
C ASN A 68 8.74 10.95 13.04
N VAL A 69 7.48 11.02 13.42
CA VAL A 69 6.56 12.10 13.02
C VAL A 69 6.86 13.35 13.84
N THR A 70 7.18 14.46 13.15
CA THR A 70 7.58 15.74 13.76
C THR A 70 6.47 16.79 13.77
N THR A 71 5.35 16.52 13.09
CA THR A 71 4.13 17.32 13.10
C THR A 71 3.18 16.85 14.22
N ASP A 72 1.97 17.39 14.25
CA ASP A 72 0.92 16.80 15.08
C ASP A 72 0.71 15.34 14.71
N LYS A 73 0.51 14.49 15.72
CA LYS A 73 0.37 13.06 15.55
C LYS A 73 -0.68 12.47 16.47
N LEU A 74 -1.35 11.44 15.99
CA LEU A 74 -2.42 10.76 16.68
C LEU A 74 -2.26 9.25 16.55
N GLN A 75 -2.08 8.56 17.67
CA GLN A 75 -2.07 7.09 17.67
C GLN A 75 -3.52 6.60 17.63
N ALA A 76 -3.92 6.06 16.48
CA ALA A 76 -5.28 5.52 16.28
C ALA A 76 -5.29 4.47 15.16
N SER A 77 -6.26 3.57 15.23
CA SER A 77 -6.58 2.70 14.11
C SER A 77 -7.29 3.47 13.00
N CYS A 78 -6.96 3.18 11.74
CA CYS A 78 -7.56 3.84 10.58
C CYS A 78 -9.07 3.60 10.43
N ASP A 79 -9.61 2.56 11.08
CA ASP A 79 -11.04 2.21 11.09
C ASP A 79 -11.82 2.77 12.29
N ALA A 80 -11.17 3.58 13.15
CA ALA A 80 -11.76 4.21 14.33
C ALA A 80 -10.96 5.48 14.72
N ILE A 81 -11.04 6.51 13.88
CA ILE A 81 -10.24 7.74 14.04
C ILE A 81 -10.96 8.71 15.00
N PRO A 82 -10.36 9.10 16.15
CA PRO A 82 -11.00 9.98 17.13
C PRO A 82 -10.94 11.47 16.73
N LEU A 83 -11.33 11.79 15.52
CA LEU A 83 -11.46 13.13 14.96
C LEU A 83 -12.92 13.42 14.64
N LYS A 84 -13.29 14.71 14.65
CA LYS A 84 -14.65 15.16 14.30
C LYS A 84 -14.93 15.01 12.82
N ASP A 85 -16.20 14.86 12.47
CA ASP A 85 -16.66 14.87 11.08
C ASP A 85 -16.26 16.17 10.39
N ASN A 86 -15.91 16.08 9.10
CA ASN A 86 -15.54 17.23 8.27
C ASN A 86 -14.52 18.16 8.97
N SER A 87 -13.46 17.59 9.56
CA SER A 87 -12.48 18.37 10.33
C SER A 87 -11.24 18.79 9.52
N TYR A 88 -10.96 18.14 8.40
CA TYR A 88 -9.79 18.44 7.55
C TYR A 88 -10.20 18.69 6.11
N ASP A 89 -9.58 19.68 5.47
CA ASP A 89 -9.88 20.04 4.08
C ASP A 89 -9.56 18.93 3.11
N LEU A 90 -8.47 18.19 3.39
CA LEU A 90 -8.00 17.03 2.65
C LEU A 90 -7.65 15.87 3.58
N VAL A 91 -8.06 14.67 3.21
CA VAL A 91 -7.58 13.42 3.84
C VAL A 91 -6.63 12.73 2.87
N LEU A 92 -5.39 12.51 3.30
CA LEU A 92 -4.37 11.76 2.59
C LEU A 92 -4.35 10.32 3.11
N SER A 93 -4.16 9.36 2.22
CA SER A 93 -3.80 7.98 2.58
C SER A 93 -2.84 7.44 1.52
N SER A 94 -1.64 7.07 1.93
CA SER A 94 -0.60 6.59 1.03
C SER A 94 -0.08 5.24 1.46
N GLU A 95 -0.15 4.24 0.57
CA GLU A 95 0.35 2.87 0.77
C GLU A 95 -0.21 2.21 2.06
N LEU A 96 -1.51 2.40 2.31
CA LEU A 96 -2.23 1.83 3.45
C LEU A 96 -3.32 0.86 3.02
N LEU A 97 -4.18 1.27 2.09
CA LEU A 97 -5.45 0.61 1.82
C LEU A 97 -5.30 -0.81 1.27
N GLU A 98 -4.21 -1.09 0.57
CA GLU A 98 -3.86 -2.42 0.04
C GLU A 98 -3.57 -3.45 1.12
N HIS A 99 -3.19 -3.02 2.31
CA HIS A 99 -2.84 -3.88 3.44
C HIS A 99 -4.03 -4.29 4.30
N LEU A 100 -5.15 -3.56 4.19
CA LEU A 100 -6.30 -3.73 5.07
C LEU A 100 -7.14 -4.96 4.67
N ASP A 101 -7.57 -5.74 5.65
CA ASP A 101 -8.60 -6.76 5.42
C ASP A 101 -9.98 -6.12 5.16
N SER A 102 -10.94 -6.90 4.65
CA SER A 102 -12.19 -6.31 4.19
C SER A 102 -12.98 -5.56 5.26
N PRO A 103 -13.14 -6.09 6.50
CA PRO A 103 -13.86 -5.34 7.53
C PRO A 103 -13.18 -4.02 7.92
N THR A 104 -11.84 -4.04 8.05
CA THR A 104 -11.06 -2.84 8.38
C THR A 104 -11.07 -1.85 7.22
N PHE A 105 -10.95 -2.33 5.98
CA PHE A 105 -11.00 -1.50 4.78
C PHE A 105 -12.32 -0.73 4.68
N ASP A 106 -13.45 -1.41 4.82
CA ASP A 106 -14.76 -0.79 4.67
C ASP A 106 -14.99 0.32 5.70
N LYS A 107 -14.57 0.09 6.95
CA LYS A 107 -14.62 1.10 8.01
C LYS A 107 -13.64 2.25 7.75
N THR A 108 -12.42 1.94 7.28
CA THR A 108 -11.42 2.97 6.95
C THR A 108 -11.93 3.90 5.85
N ILE A 109 -12.57 3.36 4.83
CA ILE A 109 -13.20 4.19 3.78
C ILE A 109 -14.30 5.10 4.38
N GLN A 110 -15.09 4.60 5.33
CA GLN A 110 -16.09 5.41 6.03
C GLN A 110 -15.44 6.53 6.87
N GLU A 111 -14.37 6.23 7.60
CA GLU A 111 -13.63 7.21 8.40
C GLU A 111 -12.96 8.28 7.53
N ILE A 112 -12.29 7.90 6.45
CA ILE A 112 -11.69 8.84 5.49
C ILE A 112 -12.75 9.79 4.95
N LYS A 113 -13.92 9.29 4.56
CA LYS A 113 -15.05 10.10 4.09
C LYS A 113 -15.60 11.02 5.19
N ARG A 114 -15.73 10.49 6.41
CA ARG A 114 -16.28 11.18 7.55
C ARG A 114 -15.47 12.40 7.98
N ILE A 115 -14.14 12.24 8.08
CA ILE A 115 -13.26 13.33 8.54
C ILE A 115 -12.91 14.33 7.43
N SER A 116 -13.13 13.97 6.15
CA SER A 116 -12.87 14.84 4.99
C SER A 116 -13.98 15.88 4.82
N LYS A 117 -13.59 17.16 4.76
CA LYS A 117 -14.48 18.25 4.35
C LYS A 117 -14.75 18.23 2.85
N LYS A 118 -13.68 18.09 2.06
CA LYS A 118 -13.79 18.31 0.62
C LYS A 118 -12.98 17.33 -0.22
N TYR A 119 -11.71 17.09 0.10
CA TYR A 119 -10.81 16.31 -0.75
C TYR A 119 -10.32 15.03 -0.08
N ILE A 120 -10.14 14.01 -0.90
CA ILE A 120 -9.46 12.76 -0.53
C ILE A 120 -8.37 12.50 -1.56
N LEU A 121 -7.14 12.29 -1.11
CA LEU A 121 -5.99 11.98 -1.96
C LEU A 121 -5.43 10.61 -1.55
N ILE A 122 -5.44 9.64 -2.46
CA ILE A 122 -5.04 8.27 -2.16
C ILE A 122 -3.93 7.83 -3.10
N SER A 123 -2.86 7.24 -2.55
CA SER A 123 -1.79 6.56 -3.29
C SER A 123 -1.77 5.08 -2.95
N VAL A 124 -1.74 4.22 -3.98
CA VAL A 124 -1.74 2.75 -3.84
C VAL A 124 -0.98 2.11 -5.01
N PRO A 125 -0.61 0.81 -4.91
CA PRO A 125 -0.12 0.05 -6.06
C PRO A 125 -1.17 -0.03 -7.19
N PHE A 126 -0.74 0.30 -8.42
CA PHE A 126 -1.63 0.33 -9.59
C PHE A 126 -1.81 -1.06 -10.19
N ASP A 127 -3.04 -1.53 -10.21
CA ASP A 127 -3.46 -2.73 -10.94
C ASP A 127 -2.57 -3.96 -10.64
N GLU A 128 -2.14 -4.08 -9.37
CA GLU A 128 -1.21 -5.10 -8.94
C GLU A 128 -1.80 -6.50 -9.06
N SER A 129 -1.03 -7.41 -9.66
CA SER A 129 -1.38 -8.84 -9.63
C SER A 129 -0.93 -9.46 -8.31
N LEU A 130 -1.85 -9.65 -7.37
CA LEU A 130 -1.57 -10.20 -6.04
C LEU A 130 -0.94 -11.59 -6.12
N ASN A 131 -1.38 -12.42 -7.07
CA ASN A 131 -0.85 -13.76 -7.26
C ASN A 131 0.67 -13.81 -7.53
N LYS A 132 1.24 -12.72 -8.06
CA LYS A 132 2.68 -12.61 -8.32
C LYS A 132 3.52 -12.59 -7.07
N GLY A 133 2.99 -11.98 -5.99
CA GLY A 133 3.71 -11.77 -4.72
C GLY A 133 3.47 -12.85 -3.67
N MET A 134 2.76 -13.93 -3.99
CA MET A 134 2.41 -14.95 -2.99
C MET A 134 3.60 -15.80 -2.57
N ILE A 135 3.74 -16.04 -1.28
CA ILE A 135 4.75 -16.90 -0.65
C ILE A 135 4.10 -17.85 0.33
N GLN A 136 4.78 -18.93 0.68
CA GLN A 136 4.29 -19.91 1.65
C GLN A 136 5.17 -19.92 2.91
N CYS A 137 4.53 -19.85 4.07
CA CYS A 137 5.19 -20.00 5.35
C CYS A 137 5.72 -21.44 5.52
N PRO A 138 7.01 -21.64 5.84
CA PRO A 138 7.57 -23.00 6.02
C PRO A 138 7.09 -23.71 7.28
N LYS A 139 6.49 -22.98 8.25
CA LYS A 139 6.04 -23.53 9.53
C LYS A 139 4.58 -23.92 9.55
N CYS A 140 3.69 -23.07 9.05
CA CYS A 140 2.23 -23.29 9.10
C CYS A 140 1.58 -23.41 7.73
N GLU A 141 2.38 -23.43 6.66
CA GLU A 141 1.97 -23.58 5.25
C GLU A 141 0.99 -22.51 4.73
N LEU A 142 0.74 -21.45 5.51
CA LEU A 142 -0.08 -20.34 5.07
C LEU A 142 0.53 -19.71 3.81
N ILE A 143 -0.29 -19.55 2.78
CA ILE A 143 0.05 -18.80 1.57
C ILE A 143 -0.47 -17.37 1.74
N TYR A 144 0.41 -16.38 1.57
CA TYR A 144 0.08 -14.96 1.72
C TYR A 144 0.95 -14.09 0.79
N HIS A 145 0.51 -12.86 0.55
CA HIS A 145 1.29 -11.91 -0.23
C HIS A 145 2.49 -11.39 0.57
N ARG A 146 3.69 -11.42 -0.01
CA ARG A 146 4.94 -11.06 0.68
C ARG A 146 4.98 -9.65 1.28
N CYS A 147 4.24 -8.71 0.65
CA CYS A 147 4.05 -7.34 1.13
C CYS A 147 2.71 -7.18 1.86
N TYR A 148 2.03 -8.28 2.20
CA TYR A 148 0.71 -8.30 2.85
C TYR A 148 -0.40 -7.59 2.08
N HIS A 149 -0.25 -7.33 0.77
CA HIS A 149 -1.31 -6.75 -0.03
C HIS A 149 -2.49 -7.72 -0.18
N GLN A 150 -3.68 -7.20 0.05
CA GLN A 150 -4.93 -7.96 0.03
C GLN A 150 -5.87 -7.50 -1.08
N ARG A 151 -5.55 -6.37 -1.75
CA ARG A 151 -6.47 -5.68 -2.64
C ARG A 151 -5.76 -5.09 -3.85
N ARG A 152 -6.46 -5.13 -4.99
CA ARG A 152 -6.03 -4.54 -6.25
C ARG A 152 -6.82 -3.27 -6.51
N PHE A 153 -6.16 -2.21 -6.93
CA PHE A 153 -6.77 -0.91 -7.18
C PHE A 153 -6.69 -0.49 -8.64
N SER A 154 -7.78 0.10 -9.11
CA SER A 154 -7.88 0.79 -10.40
C SER A 154 -8.69 2.07 -10.23
N THR A 155 -8.67 2.96 -11.22
CA THR A 155 -9.50 4.18 -11.20
C THR A 155 -10.99 3.85 -11.09
N ALA A 156 -11.47 2.88 -11.88
CA ALA A 156 -12.86 2.43 -11.84
C ALA A 156 -13.28 1.85 -10.47
N TYR A 157 -12.33 1.21 -9.75
CA TYR A 157 -12.60 0.73 -8.40
C TYR A 157 -12.80 1.89 -7.43
N PHE A 158 -11.98 2.95 -7.51
CA PHE A 158 -12.16 4.15 -6.69
C PHE A 158 -13.49 4.86 -6.96
N GLU A 159 -13.90 4.99 -8.22
CA GLU A 159 -15.22 5.54 -8.57
C GLU A 159 -16.36 4.73 -7.96
N SER A 160 -16.21 3.41 -7.86
CA SER A 160 -17.23 2.54 -7.27
C SER A 160 -17.35 2.65 -5.75
N ILE A 161 -16.25 2.88 -5.03
CA ILE A 161 -16.24 2.96 -3.55
C ILE A 161 -16.43 4.39 -3.02
N PHE A 162 -16.29 5.42 -3.90
CA PHE A 162 -16.52 6.83 -3.58
C PHE A 162 -17.58 7.47 -4.49
N PRO A 163 -18.82 6.93 -4.57
CA PRO A 163 -19.83 7.42 -5.51
C PRO A 163 -20.27 8.86 -5.24
N GLU A 164 -20.11 9.36 -4.01
CA GLU A 164 -20.39 10.72 -3.58
C GLU A 164 -19.26 11.72 -3.87
N TYR A 165 -18.16 11.24 -4.46
CA TYR A 165 -17.02 12.07 -4.87
C TYR A 165 -16.86 12.02 -6.38
N SER A 166 -16.27 13.08 -6.94
CA SER A 166 -15.81 13.14 -8.33
C SER A 166 -14.30 12.88 -8.38
N LEU A 167 -13.87 12.02 -9.29
CA LEU A 167 -12.46 11.79 -9.56
C LEU A 167 -11.92 12.96 -10.39
N THR A 168 -11.22 13.90 -9.76
CA THR A 168 -10.77 15.16 -10.40
C THR A 168 -9.37 15.08 -10.98
N ALA A 169 -8.51 14.22 -10.44
CA ALA A 169 -7.19 13.96 -11.01
C ALA A 169 -6.74 12.52 -10.76
N THR A 170 -5.98 11.99 -11.71
CA THR A 170 -5.27 10.71 -11.55
C THR A 170 -3.86 10.84 -12.09
N LYS A 171 -2.91 10.15 -11.44
CA LYS A 171 -1.54 10.07 -11.92
C LYS A 171 -0.97 8.69 -11.63
N THR A 172 -0.33 8.09 -12.63
CA THR A 172 0.47 6.88 -12.45
C THR A 172 1.95 7.25 -12.51
N PHE A 173 2.76 6.62 -11.66
CA PHE A 173 4.19 6.96 -11.54
C PHE A 173 5.01 5.81 -10.95
N GLY A 174 6.31 6.07 -10.74
CA GLY A 174 7.26 5.09 -10.20
C GLY A 174 7.81 4.14 -11.26
N ILE A 175 8.49 3.11 -10.81
CA ILE A 175 9.10 2.12 -11.69
C ILE A 175 8.04 1.35 -12.50
N ASN A 176 8.38 1.04 -13.75
CA ASN A 176 7.51 0.20 -14.55
C ASN A 176 7.64 -1.27 -14.15
N VAL A 177 6.57 -1.84 -13.62
CA VAL A 177 6.46 -3.24 -13.22
C VAL A 177 5.68 -4.04 -14.25
N ARG A 178 6.07 -5.31 -14.44
CA ARG A 178 5.34 -6.18 -15.36
C ARG A 178 4.05 -6.69 -14.72
N VAL A 179 2.95 -6.52 -15.44
CA VAL A 179 1.68 -7.15 -15.11
C VAL A 179 1.83 -8.66 -15.17
N TYR A 180 1.13 -9.38 -14.31
CA TYR A 180 1.09 -10.83 -14.35
C TYR A 180 -0.28 -11.31 -14.78
N ASN A 181 -0.32 -12.16 -15.79
CA ASN A 181 -1.58 -12.74 -16.27
C ASN A 181 -2.17 -13.65 -15.19
N GLU A 182 -3.40 -13.39 -14.76
CA GLU A 182 -4.04 -14.08 -13.64
C GLU A 182 -4.21 -15.59 -13.87
N LYS A 183 -4.46 -16.02 -15.11
CA LYS A 183 -4.58 -17.46 -15.44
C LYS A 183 -3.23 -18.16 -15.28
N ILE A 184 -2.16 -17.55 -15.78
CA ILE A 184 -0.80 -18.08 -15.63
C ILE A 184 -0.39 -18.08 -14.16
N ALA A 185 -0.69 -17.02 -13.41
CA ALA A 185 -0.41 -16.96 -11.98
C ALA A 185 -1.08 -18.08 -11.19
N LYS A 186 -2.36 -18.35 -11.46
CA LYS A 186 -3.10 -19.45 -10.82
C LYS A 186 -2.51 -20.83 -11.15
N ILE A 187 -2.12 -21.06 -12.42
CA ILE A 187 -1.48 -22.32 -12.84
C ILE A 187 -0.13 -22.45 -12.13
N LYS A 188 0.69 -21.39 -12.13
CA LYS A 188 1.98 -21.37 -11.45
C LYS A 188 1.85 -21.69 -9.98
N HIS A 189 0.91 -21.05 -9.29
CA HIS A 189 0.66 -21.28 -7.87
C HIS A 189 0.27 -22.73 -7.56
N LYS A 190 -0.58 -23.33 -8.39
CA LYS A 190 -1.00 -24.72 -8.23
C LYS A 190 0.16 -25.71 -8.43
N LEU A 191 1.07 -25.43 -9.37
CA LEU A 191 2.18 -26.32 -9.70
C LEU A 191 3.43 -26.06 -8.83
N THR A 192 3.61 -24.83 -8.39
CA THR A 192 4.81 -24.38 -7.66
C THR A 192 4.41 -23.35 -6.60
N PRO A 193 3.89 -23.80 -5.44
CA PRO A 193 3.37 -22.91 -4.40
C PRO A 193 4.47 -22.05 -3.73
N SER A 194 5.74 -22.41 -3.90
CA SER A 194 6.86 -21.57 -3.44
C SER A 194 7.12 -20.43 -4.43
N ASN A 195 7.54 -19.29 -3.91
CA ASN A 195 7.83 -18.14 -4.73
C ASN A 195 9.07 -18.35 -5.61
N THR A 196 8.86 -18.37 -6.92
CA THR A 196 9.89 -18.57 -7.94
C THR A 196 9.83 -17.53 -9.05
N TRP A 197 9.26 -16.35 -8.76
CA TRP A 197 9.20 -15.25 -9.72
C TRP A 197 10.61 -14.74 -10.09
N ILE A 198 10.89 -14.58 -11.39
CA ILE A 198 12.21 -14.21 -11.93
C ILE A 198 12.86 -12.99 -11.22
N PRO A 199 12.17 -11.86 -10.97
CA PRO A 199 12.78 -10.73 -10.28
C PRO A 199 13.31 -11.07 -8.88
N TYR A 200 12.78 -12.08 -8.21
CA TYR A 200 13.23 -12.48 -6.88
C TYR A 200 14.51 -13.32 -6.89
N TYR A 201 14.94 -13.77 -8.03
CA TYR A 201 16.25 -14.42 -8.19
C TYR A 201 17.39 -13.47 -7.87
N TRP A 202 17.19 -12.18 -8.09
CA TRP A 202 18.20 -11.15 -7.82
C TRP A 202 17.93 -10.35 -6.54
N ALA A 203 16.85 -10.62 -5.81
CA ALA A 203 16.60 -9.98 -4.52
C ALA A 203 17.71 -10.34 -3.54
N LYS A 204 18.30 -9.35 -2.90
CA LYS A 204 19.30 -9.55 -1.86
C LYS A 204 18.70 -10.32 -0.69
N ARG A 205 19.52 -11.03 0.07
CA ARG A 205 19.05 -11.88 1.18
C ARG A 205 18.30 -11.06 2.24
N ASN A 206 18.76 -9.86 2.55
CA ASN A 206 18.10 -8.95 3.48
C ASN A 206 16.74 -8.44 2.99
N GLU A 207 16.48 -8.45 1.68
CA GLU A 207 15.20 -8.07 1.07
C GLU A 207 14.19 -9.22 1.04
N ARG A 208 14.57 -10.41 1.52
CA ARG A 208 13.72 -11.62 1.55
C ARG A 208 13.14 -11.93 2.92
N LYS A 209 13.51 -11.16 3.93
CA LYS A 209 12.95 -11.34 5.27
C LYS A 209 11.46 -11.03 5.27
N THR A 210 10.71 -11.88 5.95
CA THR A 210 9.27 -11.72 6.14
C THR A 210 8.84 -12.39 7.43
N MET A 211 7.68 -12.04 7.93
CA MET A 211 7.03 -12.66 9.08
C MET A 211 5.68 -13.24 8.65
N CYS A 212 5.38 -14.45 9.07
CA CYS A 212 4.08 -15.06 8.79
C CYS A 212 2.97 -14.37 9.60
N PRO A 213 1.91 -13.84 8.96
CA PRO A 213 0.86 -13.12 9.69
C PRO A 213 -0.04 -14.04 10.55
N LYS A 214 0.11 -15.37 10.44
CA LYS A 214 -0.66 -16.34 11.23
C LYS A 214 0.10 -16.89 12.43
N CYS A 215 1.37 -17.26 12.24
CA CYS A 215 2.16 -17.96 13.28
C CYS A 215 3.40 -17.18 13.72
N GLU A 216 3.55 -15.94 13.22
CA GLU A 216 4.65 -15.01 13.55
C GLU A 216 6.05 -15.57 13.28
N ASN A 217 6.16 -16.64 12.49
CA ASN A 217 7.45 -17.21 12.13
C ASN A 217 8.18 -16.26 11.21
N GLU A 218 9.35 -15.80 11.60
CA GLU A 218 10.26 -15.03 10.77
C GLU A 218 11.09 -15.97 9.89
N PHE A 219 11.21 -15.68 8.62
CA PHE A 219 12.00 -16.47 7.68
C PHE A 219 12.42 -15.66 6.46
N ASP A 220 13.48 -16.12 5.81
CA ASP A 220 13.82 -15.67 4.47
C ASP A 220 13.00 -16.52 3.49
N TYR A 221 12.12 -15.91 2.67
CA TYR A 221 11.39 -16.72 1.69
C TYR A 221 12.37 -17.37 0.71
N PRO A 222 12.17 -18.69 0.46
CA PRO A 222 13.18 -19.49 -0.23
C PRO A 222 13.31 -19.09 -1.69
N PHE A 223 14.54 -19.01 -2.13
CA PHE A 223 14.90 -19.01 -3.53
C PHE A 223 15.10 -20.45 -3.98
N LYS A 224 14.18 -20.97 -4.78
CA LYS A 224 14.35 -22.27 -5.46
C LYS A 224 14.07 -22.09 -6.94
N PHE A 225 15.03 -22.43 -7.79
CA PHE A 225 14.79 -22.50 -9.23
C PHE A 225 13.80 -23.63 -9.51
N ASN A 226 12.74 -23.27 -10.22
CA ASN A 226 11.76 -24.22 -10.71
C ASN A 226 11.58 -24.00 -12.22
N PRO A 227 11.93 -24.98 -13.07
CA PRO A 227 11.91 -24.81 -14.52
C PRO A 227 10.48 -24.56 -15.06
N ILE A 228 9.44 -25.15 -14.44
CA ILE A 228 8.05 -24.91 -14.85
C ILE A 228 7.66 -23.45 -14.54
N SER A 229 7.93 -22.97 -13.34
CA SER A 229 7.69 -21.58 -12.99
C SER A 229 8.46 -20.63 -13.89
N PHE A 230 9.72 -20.94 -14.21
CA PHE A 230 10.52 -20.13 -15.11
C PHE A 230 9.90 -20.04 -16.51
N LEU A 231 9.45 -21.16 -17.09
CA LEU A 231 8.79 -21.16 -18.40
C LEU A 231 7.47 -20.37 -18.38
N LEU A 232 6.67 -20.50 -17.32
CA LEU A 232 5.46 -19.70 -17.15
C LEU A 232 5.75 -18.21 -17.01
N ASP A 233 6.83 -17.84 -16.31
CA ASP A 233 7.29 -16.47 -16.19
C ASP A 233 7.77 -15.91 -17.54
N CYS A 234 8.49 -16.71 -18.34
CA CYS A 234 8.89 -16.34 -19.70
C CYS A 234 7.66 -16.12 -20.59
N LEU A 235 6.69 -17.02 -20.56
CA LEU A 235 5.41 -16.87 -21.27
C LEU A 235 4.71 -15.57 -20.85
N ASN A 236 4.64 -15.30 -19.55
CA ASN A 236 4.04 -14.07 -19.03
C ASN A 236 4.77 -12.82 -19.58
N VAL A 237 6.09 -12.85 -19.69
CA VAL A 237 6.87 -11.74 -20.24
C VAL A 237 6.48 -11.43 -21.68
N VAL A 238 6.19 -12.45 -22.48
CA VAL A 238 5.81 -12.29 -23.91
C VAL A 238 4.42 -11.67 -24.05
N ILE A 239 3.46 -12.10 -23.21
CA ILE A 239 2.03 -11.76 -23.39
C ILE A 239 1.56 -10.56 -22.57
N THR A 240 2.40 -10.02 -21.66
CA THR A 240 2.01 -8.90 -20.82
C THR A 240 2.89 -7.68 -21.03
N LYS A 241 2.37 -6.51 -20.64
CA LYS A 241 3.10 -5.24 -20.68
C LYS A 241 3.60 -4.83 -19.29
N LYS A 242 4.48 -3.83 -19.27
CA LYS A 242 4.84 -3.10 -18.05
C LYS A 242 3.90 -1.91 -17.88
N ILE A 243 3.57 -1.62 -16.62
CA ILE A 243 2.78 -0.43 -16.21
C ILE A 243 3.50 0.25 -15.04
N PRO A 244 3.29 1.54 -14.81
CA PRO A 244 3.79 2.22 -13.61
C PRO A 244 3.27 1.52 -12.34
N PHE A 245 4.08 1.53 -11.28
CA PHE A 245 3.75 0.76 -10.06
C PHE A 245 2.70 1.45 -9.19
N HIS A 246 2.71 2.79 -9.10
CA HIS A 246 1.80 3.53 -8.23
C HIS A 246 0.69 4.22 -9.01
N LEU A 247 -0.47 4.34 -8.38
CA LEU A 247 -1.61 5.15 -8.79
C LEU A 247 -1.91 6.15 -7.67
N ILE A 248 -2.03 7.43 -8.03
CA ILE A 248 -2.62 8.44 -7.16
C ILE A 248 -3.96 8.88 -7.75
N VAL A 249 -4.95 9.03 -6.88
CA VAL A 249 -6.26 9.58 -7.22
C VAL A 249 -6.59 10.75 -6.29
N LEU A 250 -7.07 11.84 -6.87
CA LEU A 250 -7.67 12.96 -6.15
C LEU A 250 -9.17 12.93 -6.36
N LEU A 251 -9.90 12.91 -5.27
CA LEU A 251 -11.35 12.84 -5.20
C LEU A 251 -11.87 14.13 -4.55
N GLU A 252 -12.88 14.75 -5.15
CA GLU A 252 -13.54 15.95 -4.62
C GLU A 252 -15.00 15.64 -4.32
N LYS A 253 -15.47 16.01 -3.14
CA LYS A 253 -16.85 15.83 -2.69
C LYS A 253 -17.80 16.62 -3.60
N LYS A 254 -18.88 15.94 -4.06
CA LYS A 254 -19.89 16.55 -4.96
C LYS A 254 -20.76 17.56 -4.23
#